data_1e2d6395c6eb4ae53caf17371dbdad6e
#
_entry.id   1e2d6395c6eb4ae53caf17371dbdad6e
#
_cell.length_a   1.000
_cell.length_b   1.000
_cell.length_c   1.000
_cell.angle_alpha   90.00
_cell.angle_beta   90.00
_cell.angle_gamma   90.00
#
_symmetry.space_group_name_H-M   'P 1'
#
loop_
_entity.id
_entity.type
_entity.pdbx_description
1 polymer ?
#
loop_
_entity_poly.entity_id
_entity_poly.type
_entity_poly.pdbx_seq_one_letter_code
_entity_poly.pdbx_strand_id
1 'polypeptide(L)'
;MRKIKIGRIMILVLVSILILTGGLFSIRMLFWQKNLVEEKSYYDLDLFTMENGLMTYKDSSYDKSTGIDVSSHNQSIDWSSVKQDGIDFAMIRIGYRGAQEGILHEDEYFNFNIQSAIKNNIKVGAYFSLVLLVMMKLIKR
;
A
#
# COMPACT_ATOMS: atom_id res chain seq x y z
N MET A 1 16.33 -28.17 62.06
CA MET A 1 15.52 -27.47 61.08
C MET A 1 16.43 -26.48 60.35
N ARG A 2 16.63 -26.66 59.02
CA ARG A 2 17.45 -25.73 58.19
C ARG A 2 16.66 -24.47 57.94
N LYS A 3 17.11 -23.33 58.47
CA LYS A 3 16.57 -21.99 58.14
C LYS A 3 16.85 -21.70 56.66
N ILE A 4 15.85 -21.87 55.80
CA ILE A 4 15.94 -21.43 54.42
C ILE A 4 16.03 -19.91 54.43
N LYS A 5 17.15 -19.35 53.96
CA LYS A 5 17.35 -17.90 53.97
C LYS A 5 16.28 -17.27 53.05
N ILE A 6 15.46 -16.35 53.58
CA ILE A 6 14.37 -15.64 52.89
C ILE A 6 14.81 -15.11 51.52
N GLY A 7 16.07 -14.65 51.38
CA GLY A 7 16.62 -14.19 50.11
C GLY A 7 16.65 -15.24 48.97
N ARG A 8 16.83 -16.53 49.30
CA ARG A 8 16.80 -17.61 48.30
C ARG A 8 15.39 -17.87 47.80
N ILE A 9 14.39 -17.75 48.68
CA ILE A 9 12.98 -17.88 48.29
C ILE A 9 12.57 -16.72 47.39
N MET A 10 12.96 -15.49 47.73
CA MET A 10 12.70 -14.31 46.88
C MET A 10 13.32 -14.45 45.49
N ILE A 11 14.54 -14.91 45.37
CA ILE A 11 15.22 -15.13 44.09
C ILE A 11 14.45 -16.17 43.24
N LEU A 12 14.04 -17.29 43.84
CA LEU A 12 13.27 -18.32 43.14
C LEU A 12 11.90 -17.82 42.66
N VAL A 13 11.22 -17.00 43.45
CA VAL A 13 9.96 -16.36 43.05
C VAL A 13 10.17 -15.39 41.89
N LEU A 14 11.19 -14.55 41.94
CA LEU A 14 11.51 -13.63 40.85
C LEU A 14 11.85 -14.35 39.54
N VAL A 15 12.65 -15.43 39.62
CA VAL A 15 12.99 -16.24 38.43
C VAL A 15 11.73 -16.92 37.85
N SER A 16 10.84 -17.44 38.69
CA SER A 16 9.60 -18.06 38.21
C SER A 16 8.67 -17.06 37.55
N ILE A 17 8.58 -15.85 38.08
CA ILE A 17 7.79 -14.75 37.41
C ILE A 17 8.41 -14.40 36.07
N LEU A 18 9.73 -14.32 35.98
CA LEU A 18 10.42 -13.97 34.73
C LEU A 18 10.23 -15.04 33.63
N ILE A 19 10.23 -16.32 34.02
CA ILE A 19 9.97 -17.45 33.14
C ILE A 19 8.50 -17.43 32.66
N LEU A 20 7.56 -17.19 33.59
CA LEU A 20 6.13 -17.11 33.23
C LEU A 20 5.81 -15.93 32.29
N THR A 21 6.37 -14.76 32.58
CA THR A 21 6.15 -13.58 31.74
C THR A 21 6.81 -13.71 30.36
N GLY A 22 8.04 -14.27 30.30
CA GLY A 22 8.73 -14.57 29.06
C GLY A 22 8.00 -15.63 28.22
N GLY A 23 7.46 -16.67 28.85
CA GLY A 23 6.65 -17.70 28.22
C GLY A 23 5.35 -17.13 27.63
N LEU A 24 4.62 -16.31 28.40
CA LEU A 24 3.40 -15.64 27.93
C LEU A 24 3.69 -14.67 26.79
N PHE A 25 4.80 -13.94 26.84
CA PHE A 25 5.21 -13.05 25.76
C PHE A 25 5.52 -13.82 24.47
N SER A 26 6.24 -14.93 24.59
CA SER A 26 6.58 -15.79 23.44
C SER A 26 5.34 -16.42 22.80
N ILE A 27 4.40 -16.90 23.60
CA ILE A 27 3.12 -17.44 23.14
C ILE A 27 2.31 -16.34 22.42
N ARG A 28 2.26 -15.14 22.99
CA ARG A 28 1.57 -13.99 22.40
C ARG A 28 2.20 -13.55 21.07
N MET A 29 3.53 -13.61 20.97
CA MET A 29 4.26 -13.32 19.73
C MET A 29 4.00 -14.36 18.63
N LEU A 30 3.93 -15.65 18.98
CA LEU A 30 3.55 -16.73 18.08
C LEU A 30 2.10 -16.60 17.59
N PHE A 31 1.18 -16.22 18.48
CA PHE A 31 -0.21 -15.91 18.11
C PHE A 31 -0.29 -14.67 17.21
N TRP A 32 0.54 -13.68 17.45
CA TRP A 32 0.57 -12.47 16.61
C TRP A 32 1.13 -12.76 15.21
N GLN A 33 2.16 -13.61 15.10
CA GLN A 33 2.67 -14.08 13.81
C GLN A 33 1.65 -14.92 13.01
N LYS A 34 0.84 -15.74 13.69
CA LYS A 34 -0.24 -16.51 13.03
C LYS A 34 -1.39 -15.63 12.54
N ASN A 35 -1.59 -14.48 13.14
CA ASN A 35 -2.62 -13.49 12.75
C ASN A 35 -2.09 -12.40 11.81
N LEU A 36 -0.84 -12.45 11.36
CA LEU A 36 -0.45 -11.84 10.11
C LEU A 36 -1.21 -12.63 9.05
N VAL A 37 -2.40 -12.12 8.73
CA VAL A 37 -3.27 -12.62 7.69
C VAL A 37 -2.37 -12.79 6.47
N GLU A 38 -2.14 -14.04 6.07
CA GLU A 38 -1.84 -14.32 4.68
C GLU A 38 -3.00 -13.69 3.91
N GLU A 39 -2.78 -12.51 3.35
CA GLU A 39 -3.72 -11.89 2.45
C GLU A 39 -3.82 -12.85 1.27
N LYS A 40 -4.74 -13.81 1.40
CA LYS A 40 -5.04 -14.75 0.34
C LYS A 40 -5.51 -13.87 -0.81
N SER A 41 -4.65 -13.72 -1.81
CA SER A 41 -5.06 -13.06 -3.04
C SER A 41 -6.37 -13.70 -3.49
N TYR A 42 -7.44 -12.90 -3.55
CA TYR A 42 -8.74 -13.35 -4.08
C TYR A 42 -8.64 -13.60 -5.59
N TYR A 43 -7.53 -13.19 -6.20
CA TYR A 43 -7.29 -13.30 -7.62
C TYR A 43 -6.25 -14.38 -7.90
N ASP A 44 -6.53 -15.23 -8.87
CA ASP A 44 -5.57 -16.16 -9.43
C ASP A 44 -4.63 -15.41 -10.38
N LEU A 45 -3.35 -15.35 -10.03
CA LEU A 45 -2.36 -14.60 -10.80
C LEU A 45 -2.15 -15.18 -12.21
N ASP A 46 -2.41 -16.48 -12.40
CA ASP A 46 -2.27 -17.16 -13.68
C ASP A 46 -3.36 -16.75 -14.70
N LEU A 47 -4.44 -16.11 -14.22
CA LEU A 47 -5.51 -15.60 -15.07
C LEU A 47 -5.26 -14.17 -15.61
N PHE A 48 -4.16 -13.52 -15.18
CA PHE A 48 -3.76 -12.25 -15.78
C PHE A 48 -3.06 -12.48 -17.10
N THR A 49 -3.51 -11.82 -18.14
CA THR A 49 -2.96 -11.91 -19.49
C THR A 49 -2.82 -10.52 -20.11
N MET A 50 -1.88 -10.39 -21.07
CA MET A 50 -1.73 -9.18 -21.88
C MET A 50 -2.50 -9.34 -23.18
N GLU A 51 -3.45 -8.44 -23.46
CA GLU A 51 -4.19 -8.39 -24.71
C GLU A 51 -4.13 -6.97 -25.29
N ASN A 52 -3.63 -6.82 -26.50
CA ASN A 52 -3.45 -5.52 -27.15
C ASN A 52 -2.67 -4.49 -26.32
N GLY A 53 -1.68 -4.93 -25.56
CA GLY A 53 -0.89 -4.06 -24.69
C GLY A 53 -1.55 -3.71 -23.34
N LEU A 54 -2.75 -4.20 -23.08
CA LEU A 54 -3.47 -4.00 -21.82
C LEU A 54 -3.49 -5.30 -21.00
N MET A 55 -3.33 -5.17 -19.69
CA MET A 55 -3.50 -6.31 -18.78
C MET A 55 -4.98 -6.59 -18.58
N THR A 56 -5.39 -7.83 -18.77
CA THR A 56 -6.77 -8.29 -18.52
C THR A 56 -6.79 -9.52 -17.62
N TYR A 57 -7.88 -9.71 -16.89
CA TYR A 57 -8.12 -10.85 -16.00
C TYR A 57 -9.16 -11.79 -16.62
N LYS A 58 -8.80 -13.06 -16.84
CA LYS A 58 -9.64 -14.04 -17.57
C LYS A 58 -10.61 -14.83 -16.68
N ASP A 59 -11.23 -14.18 -15.71
CA ASP A 59 -12.29 -14.77 -14.92
C ASP A 59 -13.63 -14.08 -15.22
N SER A 60 -14.62 -14.86 -15.63
CA SER A 60 -15.97 -14.36 -15.96
C SER A 60 -16.84 -14.08 -14.72
N SER A 61 -16.38 -14.47 -13.53
CA SER A 61 -17.11 -14.19 -12.28
C SER A 61 -16.89 -12.74 -11.80
N TYR A 62 -16.01 -11.98 -12.45
CA TYR A 62 -15.74 -10.58 -12.11
C TYR A 62 -16.09 -9.63 -13.26
N ASP A 63 -16.72 -8.53 -12.90
CA ASP A 63 -16.79 -7.38 -13.79
C ASP A 63 -15.43 -6.70 -13.87
N LYS A 64 -15.01 -6.35 -15.07
CA LYS A 64 -13.70 -5.76 -15.35
C LYS A 64 -13.83 -4.34 -15.84
N SER A 65 -12.94 -3.48 -15.36
CA SER A 65 -12.76 -2.13 -15.87
C SER A 65 -11.28 -1.87 -16.04
N THR A 66 -10.89 -1.37 -17.21
CA THR A 66 -9.49 -1.06 -17.50
C THR A 66 -9.24 0.42 -17.27
N GLY A 67 -8.20 0.72 -16.51
CA GLY A 67 -7.84 2.10 -16.20
C GLY A 67 -6.36 2.40 -16.36
N ILE A 68 -6.05 3.69 -16.40
CA ILE A 68 -4.69 4.22 -16.47
C ILE A 68 -4.41 5.18 -15.32
N ASP A 69 -3.15 5.26 -14.91
CA ASP A 69 -2.62 6.29 -14.03
C ASP A 69 -1.93 7.38 -14.86
N VAL A 70 -2.24 8.64 -14.58
CA VAL A 70 -1.79 9.77 -15.36
C VAL A 70 -1.24 10.89 -14.48
N SER A 71 -0.11 11.44 -14.90
CA SER A 71 0.51 12.62 -14.28
C SER A 71 1.22 13.48 -15.34
N SER A 72 1.86 14.57 -14.93
CA SER A 72 2.68 15.40 -15.82
C SER A 72 3.80 14.64 -16.55
N HIS A 73 4.21 13.47 -16.04
CA HIS A 73 5.19 12.61 -16.73
C HIS A 73 4.68 12.09 -18.08
N ASN A 74 3.37 11.99 -18.26
CA ASN A 74 2.74 11.57 -19.52
C ASN A 74 2.53 12.75 -20.50
N GLN A 75 2.76 13.98 -20.06
CA GLN A 75 2.57 15.20 -20.85
C GLN A 75 1.16 15.33 -21.40
N SER A 76 1.02 15.82 -22.63
CA SER A 76 -0.28 15.95 -23.32
C SER A 76 -0.72 14.60 -23.88
N ILE A 77 -1.92 14.17 -23.51
CA ILE A 77 -2.53 12.88 -23.88
C ILE A 77 -3.63 13.11 -24.89
N ASP A 78 -3.67 12.28 -25.94
CA ASP A 78 -4.82 12.15 -26.82
C ASP A 78 -5.90 11.27 -26.18
N TRP A 79 -6.79 11.90 -25.44
CA TRP A 79 -7.86 11.22 -24.71
C TRP A 79 -8.90 10.54 -25.62
N SER A 80 -9.00 10.97 -26.89
CA SER A 80 -9.83 10.29 -27.88
C SER A 80 -9.28 8.90 -28.20
N SER A 81 -7.99 8.82 -28.47
CA SER A 81 -7.31 7.53 -28.69
C SER A 81 -7.36 6.65 -27.46
N VAL A 82 -7.12 7.20 -26.26
CA VAL A 82 -7.24 6.46 -24.99
C VAL A 82 -8.63 5.82 -24.84
N LYS A 83 -9.70 6.54 -25.20
CA LYS A 83 -11.05 5.98 -25.16
C LYS A 83 -11.26 4.88 -26.19
N GLN A 84 -10.73 5.04 -27.40
CA GLN A 84 -10.81 4.03 -28.47
C GLN A 84 -10.06 2.74 -28.10
N ASP A 85 -8.99 2.84 -27.33
CA ASP A 85 -8.21 1.69 -26.81
C ASP A 85 -8.93 0.93 -25.70
N GLY A 86 -10.15 1.34 -25.32
CA GLY A 86 -10.99 0.63 -24.35
C GLY A 86 -10.72 0.99 -22.90
N ILE A 87 -10.12 2.14 -22.63
CA ILE A 87 -9.91 2.62 -21.26
C ILE A 87 -11.24 3.16 -20.69
N ASP A 88 -11.63 2.64 -19.52
CA ASP A 88 -12.88 2.98 -18.84
C ASP A 88 -12.72 4.14 -17.85
N PHE A 89 -11.56 4.19 -17.18
CA PHE A 89 -11.28 5.23 -16.18
C PHE A 89 -9.81 5.64 -16.15
N ALA A 90 -9.55 6.81 -15.58
CA ALA A 90 -8.21 7.32 -15.34
C ALA A 90 -8.08 7.85 -13.91
N MET A 91 -6.99 7.51 -13.24
CA MET A 91 -6.56 8.14 -12.01
C MET A 91 -5.57 9.25 -12.36
N ILE A 92 -5.93 10.51 -12.07
CA ILE A 92 -5.17 11.69 -12.50
C ILE A 92 -4.54 12.35 -11.28
N ARG A 93 -3.24 12.58 -11.33
CA ARG A 93 -2.51 13.21 -10.23
C ARG A 93 -2.87 14.70 -10.14
N ILE A 94 -3.36 15.14 -8.97
CA ILE A 94 -3.60 16.55 -8.65
C ILE A 94 -2.27 17.29 -8.43
N GLY A 95 -1.35 16.61 -7.74
CA GLY A 95 -0.08 17.19 -7.36
C GLY A 95 0.78 16.19 -6.56
N TYR A 96 1.89 16.68 -6.08
CA TYR A 96 2.83 15.86 -5.32
C TYR A 96 3.59 16.68 -4.27
N ARG A 97 4.16 16.00 -3.31
CA ARG A 97 5.09 16.60 -2.36
C ARG A 97 6.51 16.25 -2.78
N GLY A 98 7.33 17.29 -3.02
CA GLY A 98 8.73 17.13 -3.37
C GLY A 98 9.49 16.35 -2.30
N ALA A 99 10.29 15.37 -2.74
CA ALA A 99 10.97 14.42 -1.85
C ALA A 99 12.10 15.06 -1.02
N GLN A 100 12.74 16.10 -1.52
CA GLN A 100 13.89 16.76 -0.88
C GLN A 100 13.46 18.00 -0.10
N GLU A 101 12.74 18.91 -0.75
CA GLU A 101 12.29 20.19 -0.20
C GLU A 101 11.01 20.08 0.63
N GLY A 102 10.21 19.03 0.41
CA GLY A 102 8.94 18.81 1.12
C GLY A 102 7.82 19.80 0.76
N ILE A 103 8.02 20.58 -0.32
CA ILE A 103 7.05 21.55 -0.83
C ILE A 103 5.95 20.83 -1.63
N LEU A 104 4.75 21.40 -1.59
CA LEU A 104 3.62 20.90 -2.39
C LEU A 104 3.66 21.53 -3.78
N HIS A 105 3.55 20.70 -4.79
CA HIS A 105 3.49 21.10 -6.19
C HIS A 105 2.18 20.64 -6.79
N GLU A 106 1.52 21.51 -7.55
CA GLU A 106 0.41 21.14 -8.39
C GLU A 106 0.94 20.41 -9.65
N ASP A 107 0.19 19.42 -10.13
CA ASP A 107 0.52 18.78 -11.41
C ASP A 107 0.09 19.69 -12.56
N GLU A 108 1.03 20.14 -13.37
CA GLU A 108 0.82 21.14 -14.43
C GLU A 108 -0.18 20.69 -15.50
N TYR A 109 -0.36 19.37 -15.68
CA TYR A 109 -1.33 18.80 -16.65
C TYR A 109 -2.65 18.37 -16.00
N PHE A 110 -2.82 18.52 -14.68
CA PHE A 110 -4.03 18.07 -14.01
C PHE A 110 -5.30 18.62 -14.62
N ASN A 111 -5.40 19.95 -14.76
CA ASN A 111 -6.59 20.60 -15.26
C ASN A 111 -6.91 20.23 -16.71
N PHE A 112 -5.88 20.12 -17.56
CA PHE A 112 -6.04 19.68 -18.94
C PHE A 112 -6.51 18.23 -19.01
N ASN A 113 -5.85 17.33 -18.29
CA ASN A 113 -6.14 15.90 -18.35
C ASN A 113 -7.53 15.57 -17.81
N ILE A 114 -7.95 16.15 -16.66
CA ILE A 114 -9.26 15.85 -16.08
C ILE A 114 -10.40 16.32 -16.97
N GLN A 115 -10.30 17.52 -17.55
CA GLN A 115 -11.32 18.05 -18.44
C GLN A 115 -11.41 17.26 -19.76
N SER A 116 -10.25 16.91 -20.32
CA SER A 116 -10.18 16.16 -21.57
C SER A 116 -10.65 14.72 -21.42
N ALA A 117 -10.33 14.05 -20.31
CA ALA A 117 -10.83 12.71 -20.02
C ALA A 117 -12.37 12.70 -19.89
N ILE A 118 -12.93 13.64 -19.11
CA ILE A 118 -14.39 13.77 -18.94
C ILE A 118 -15.07 14.02 -20.29
N LYS A 119 -14.52 14.91 -21.10
CA LYS A 119 -15.06 15.22 -22.44
C LYS A 119 -15.11 13.99 -23.34
N ASN A 120 -14.20 13.04 -23.17
CA ASN A 120 -14.15 11.78 -23.91
C ASN A 120 -14.87 10.63 -23.20
N ASN A 121 -15.75 10.91 -22.23
CA ASN A 121 -16.53 9.91 -21.49
C ASN A 121 -15.66 8.85 -20.78
N ILE A 122 -14.48 9.25 -20.27
CA ILE A 122 -13.65 8.45 -19.39
C ILE A 122 -13.98 8.84 -17.95
N LYS A 123 -14.26 7.87 -17.09
CA LYS A 123 -14.45 8.10 -15.66
C LYS A 123 -13.14 8.58 -15.04
N VAL A 124 -13.19 9.55 -14.14
CA VAL A 124 -11.97 10.09 -13.54
C VAL A 124 -11.97 9.95 -12.02
N GLY A 125 -10.84 9.55 -11.48
CA GLY A 125 -10.46 9.70 -10.10
C GLY A 125 -9.26 10.64 -10.00
N ALA A 126 -9.04 11.20 -8.82
CA ALA A 126 -7.90 12.07 -8.59
C ALA A 126 -7.08 11.59 -7.39
N TYR A 127 -5.75 11.74 -7.45
CA TYR A 127 -4.87 11.37 -6.36
C TYR A 127 -3.77 12.41 -6.12
N PHE A 128 -3.18 12.35 -4.93
CA PHE A 128 -2.04 13.17 -4.55
C PHE A 128 -0.87 12.28 -4.14
N SER A 129 0.32 12.51 -4.72
CA SER A 129 1.51 11.72 -4.42
C SER A 129 2.25 12.29 -3.20
N LEU A 130 2.35 11.50 -2.12
CA LEU A 130 3.07 11.85 -0.91
C LEU A 130 4.32 10.97 -0.78
N VAL A 131 5.51 11.60 -0.76
CA VAL A 131 6.72 10.91 -0.34
C VAL A 131 6.86 11.08 1.18
N LEU A 132 6.79 9.98 1.94
CA LEU A 132 6.99 10.00 3.38
C LEU A 132 8.49 10.16 3.70
N LEU A 133 8.93 11.38 3.96
CA LEU A 133 10.30 11.70 4.40
C LEU A 133 10.64 11.18 5.81
N VAL A 134 9.70 10.58 6.53
CA VAL A 134 9.88 10.13 7.92
C VAL A 134 10.95 9.05 8.05
N MET A 135 11.13 8.20 7.04
CA MET A 135 12.10 7.09 7.12
C MET A 135 13.55 7.52 6.95
N MET A 136 13.84 8.62 6.27
CA MET A 136 15.22 9.06 6.05
C MET A 136 15.85 9.79 7.25
N LYS A 137 15.05 10.35 8.17
CA LYS A 137 15.56 10.97 9.40
C LYS A 137 15.94 9.98 10.49
N LEU A 138 15.37 8.77 10.48
CA LEU A 138 15.68 7.72 11.47
C LEU A 138 16.97 6.94 11.16
N ILE A 139 17.44 6.99 9.91
CA ILE A 139 18.67 6.28 9.49
C ILE A 139 19.93 7.15 9.68
N LYS A 140 19.80 8.44 9.95
CA LYS A 140 20.94 9.39 10.16
C LYS A 140 21.25 9.70 11.62
N ARG A 141 20.78 8.86 12.59
CA ARG A 141 21.20 8.96 14.00
C ARG A 141 21.97 7.74 14.46
#